data_2887d58a070bc8fd1a100f052f7c9813
#
_entry.id   2887d58a070bc8fd1a100f052f7c9813
#
_cell.length_a   1.000
_cell.length_b   1.000
_cell.length_c   1.000
_cell.angle_alpha   90.00
_cell.angle_beta   90.00
_cell.angle_gamma   90.00
#
_symmetry.space_group_name_H-M   'P 1'
#
loop_
_entity.id
_entity.type
_entity.pdbx_description
1 polymer ?
#
loop_
_entity_poly.entity_id
_entity_poly.type
_entity_poly.pdbx_seq_one_letter_code
_entity_poly.pdbx_strand_id
1 'polypeptide(L)'
;SLLKRAITTANLALEAADRQWIPVKRSWRLNERHYGALQGKDKAQVKEEFGEEQFMVWRRSFDTPPPALDDDSEFSQIGDERYSDLGKDAPRTEALKQVIDRLLPYWEEQILPDLKAGKTVLIAAHGNSLRALVKHLDGISDEDIAGLNIPTGIPLVYEIGDDMKPIRNY
;
A
#
# COMPACT_ATOMS: atom_id res chain seq x y z
N SER A 1 0.71 -5.59 5.96
CA SER A 1 -0.65 -5.62 5.39
C SER A 1 -1.52 -6.67 6.07
N LEU A 2 -2.83 -6.46 6.04
CA LEU A 2 -3.84 -7.45 6.48
C LEU A 2 -4.36 -8.30 5.31
N LEU A 3 -3.91 -8.04 4.08
CA LEU A 3 -4.38 -8.80 2.92
C LEU A 3 -3.62 -10.11 2.79
N LYS A 4 -4.36 -11.19 2.58
CA LYS A 4 -3.87 -12.58 2.54
C LYS A 4 -2.64 -12.76 1.65
N ARG A 5 -2.65 -12.18 0.43
CA ARG A 5 -1.52 -12.33 -0.51
C ARG A 5 -0.20 -11.75 0.01
N ALA A 6 -0.23 -10.60 0.74
CA ALA A 6 0.97 -10.03 1.35
C ALA A 6 1.42 -10.83 2.58
N ILE A 7 0.49 -11.35 3.38
CA ILE A 7 0.79 -12.24 4.50
C ILE A 7 1.47 -13.51 3.98
N THR A 8 0.94 -14.12 2.93
CA THR A 8 1.53 -15.31 2.30
C THR A 8 2.93 -15.02 1.76
N THR A 9 3.12 -13.89 1.08
CA THR A 9 4.44 -13.46 0.58
C THR A 9 5.45 -13.32 1.72
N ALA A 10 5.05 -12.64 2.82
CA ALA A 10 5.91 -12.50 4.00
C ALA A 10 6.29 -13.86 4.60
N ASN A 11 5.31 -14.74 4.77
CA ASN A 11 5.54 -16.07 5.35
C ASN A 11 6.52 -16.89 4.49
N LEU A 12 6.33 -16.92 3.17
CA LEU A 12 7.21 -17.63 2.24
C LEU A 12 8.63 -17.04 2.22
N ALA A 13 8.76 -15.71 2.26
CA ALA A 13 10.05 -15.05 2.34
C ALA A 13 10.80 -15.38 3.63
N LEU A 14 10.10 -15.36 4.77
CA LEU A 14 10.68 -15.71 6.07
C LEU A 14 11.04 -17.19 6.16
N GLU A 15 10.24 -18.07 5.57
CA GLU A 15 10.53 -19.50 5.47
C GLU A 15 11.81 -19.73 4.66
N ALA A 16 11.89 -19.14 3.45
CA ALA A 16 13.07 -19.25 2.60
C ALA A 16 14.36 -18.70 3.24
N ALA A 17 14.22 -17.70 4.11
CA ALA A 17 15.33 -17.09 4.86
C ALA A 17 15.66 -17.78 6.18
N ASP A 18 14.91 -18.82 6.59
CA ASP A 18 14.98 -19.43 7.92
C ASP A 18 14.83 -18.40 9.05
N ARG A 19 13.85 -17.51 8.92
CA ARG A 19 13.58 -16.39 9.83
C ARG A 19 12.13 -16.32 10.31
N GLN A 20 11.38 -17.41 10.27
CA GLN A 20 9.96 -17.48 10.69
C GLN A 20 9.74 -17.06 12.15
N TRP A 21 10.78 -17.12 12.96
CA TRP A 21 10.77 -16.81 14.38
C TRP A 21 10.81 -15.32 14.72
N ILE A 22 11.12 -14.44 13.76
CA ILE A 22 11.19 -13.00 14.03
C ILE A 22 9.80 -12.40 14.25
N PRO A 23 9.70 -11.28 15.02
CA PRO A 23 8.43 -10.58 15.22
C PRO A 23 7.83 -10.10 13.90
N VAL A 24 6.51 -10.31 13.74
CA VAL A 24 5.74 -9.85 12.59
C VAL A 24 4.63 -8.90 13.06
N LYS A 25 4.64 -7.68 12.54
CA LYS A 25 3.58 -6.68 12.76
C LYS A 25 2.69 -6.61 11.52
N ARG A 26 1.37 -6.59 11.70
CA ARG A 26 0.41 -6.42 10.61
C ARG A 26 -0.39 -5.15 10.80
N SER A 27 -0.63 -4.43 9.71
CA SER A 27 -1.44 -3.20 9.75
C SER A 27 -2.21 -3.04 8.44
N TRP A 28 -3.48 -2.61 8.53
CA TRP A 28 -4.27 -2.21 7.38
C TRP A 28 -3.67 -1.02 6.65
N ARG A 29 -2.88 -0.19 7.33
CA ARG A 29 -2.20 0.97 6.76
C ARG A 29 -1.21 0.61 5.65
N LEU A 30 -0.80 -0.66 5.58
CA LEU A 30 0.02 -1.22 4.50
C LEU A 30 -0.80 -1.98 3.44
N ASN A 31 -2.12 -1.96 3.51
CA ASN A 31 -2.96 -2.62 2.51
C ASN A 31 -2.82 -1.95 1.13
N GLU A 32 -3.20 -2.70 0.09
CA GLU A 32 -3.36 -2.12 -1.25
C GLU A 32 -4.41 -1.01 -1.21
N ARG A 33 -4.29 -0.07 -2.12
CA ARG A 33 -5.26 0.99 -2.35
C ARG A 33 -6.66 0.42 -2.53
N HIS A 34 -7.63 1.00 -1.88
CA HIS A 34 -9.02 0.62 -2.06
C HIS A 34 -9.57 1.21 -3.37
N TYR A 35 -10.00 0.35 -4.27
CA TYR A 35 -10.45 0.76 -5.61
C TYR A 35 -11.91 1.23 -5.67
N GLY A 36 -12.59 1.41 -4.53
CA GLY A 36 -13.96 1.90 -4.47
C GLY A 36 -14.93 1.00 -5.21
N ALA A 37 -15.87 1.59 -5.92
CA ALA A 37 -16.88 0.89 -6.71
C ALA A 37 -16.30 0.10 -7.91
N LEU A 38 -14.99 0.24 -8.19
CA LEU A 38 -14.29 -0.56 -9.20
C LEU A 38 -13.73 -1.87 -8.63
N GLN A 39 -13.86 -2.11 -7.33
CA GLN A 39 -13.39 -3.32 -6.69
C GLN A 39 -14.09 -4.55 -7.29
N GLY A 40 -13.32 -5.56 -7.69
CA GLY A 40 -13.84 -6.77 -8.32
C GLY A 40 -14.24 -6.65 -9.81
N LYS A 41 -14.32 -5.43 -10.36
CA LYS A 41 -14.65 -5.25 -11.79
C LYS A 41 -13.46 -5.59 -12.70
N ASP A 42 -13.79 -6.14 -13.86
CA ASP A 42 -12.80 -6.35 -14.92
C ASP A 42 -12.35 -5.02 -15.53
N LYS A 43 -11.04 -4.90 -15.81
CA LYS A 43 -10.45 -3.66 -16.34
C LYS A 43 -10.99 -3.27 -17.72
N ALA A 44 -11.29 -4.26 -18.58
CA ALA A 44 -11.85 -3.99 -19.92
C ALA A 44 -13.28 -3.46 -19.79
N GLN A 45 -14.09 -4.03 -18.92
CA GLN A 45 -15.44 -3.57 -18.64
C GLN A 45 -15.47 -2.14 -18.10
N VAL A 46 -14.57 -1.81 -17.17
CA VAL A 46 -14.49 -0.43 -16.64
C VAL A 46 -14.08 0.58 -17.73
N LYS A 47 -13.17 0.21 -18.63
CA LYS A 47 -12.82 1.05 -19.79
C LYS A 47 -13.98 1.24 -20.75
N GLU A 48 -14.75 0.19 -21.00
CA GLU A 48 -15.92 0.24 -21.87
C GLU A 48 -17.04 1.12 -21.26
N GLU A 49 -17.28 0.99 -19.96
CA GLU A 49 -18.33 1.71 -19.23
C GLU A 49 -18.01 3.21 -19.04
N PHE A 50 -16.77 3.56 -18.71
CA PHE A 50 -16.38 4.92 -18.32
C PHE A 50 -15.42 5.62 -19.28
N GLY A 51 -14.97 4.93 -20.30
CA GLY A 51 -13.94 5.43 -21.23
C GLY A 51 -12.51 5.26 -20.70
N GLU A 52 -11.57 5.21 -21.66
CA GLU A 52 -10.14 4.98 -21.33
C GLU A 52 -9.53 6.14 -20.55
N GLU A 53 -9.89 7.38 -20.88
CA GLU A 53 -9.39 8.58 -20.21
C GLU A 53 -9.75 8.57 -18.72
N GLN A 54 -11.02 8.39 -18.39
CA GLN A 54 -11.49 8.34 -17.00
C GLN A 54 -10.89 7.15 -16.23
N PHE A 55 -10.77 5.99 -16.88
CA PHE A 55 -10.11 4.82 -16.30
C PHE A 55 -8.66 5.12 -15.94
N MET A 56 -7.92 5.81 -16.81
CA MET A 56 -6.53 6.18 -16.57
C MET A 56 -6.40 7.22 -15.46
N VAL A 57 -7.31 8.18 -15.37
CA VAL A 57 -7.38 9.15 -14.25
C VAL A 57 -7.50 8.39 -12.93
N TRP A 58 -8.47 7.51 -12.76
CA TRP A 58 -8.64 6.74 -11.53
C TRP A 58 -7.46 5.81 -11.22
N ARG A 59 -6.79 5.34 -12.25
CA ARG A 59 -5.67 4.42 -12.10
C ARG A 59 -4.36 5.11 -11.75
N ARG A 60 -4.11 6.29 -12.28
CA ARG A 60 -2.78 6.94 -12.26
C ARG A 60 -2.74 8.28 -11.54
N SER A 61 -3.85 8.97 -11.42
CA SER A 61 -3.90 10.23 -10.68
C SER A 61 -3.43 10.06 -9.24
N PHE A 62 -2.73 11.08 -8.77
CA PHE A 62 -2.26 11.15 -7.39
C PHE A 62 -3.42 11.33 -6.39
N ASP A 63 -4.40 12.17 -6.74
CA ASP A 63 -5.42 12.69 -5.81
C ASP A 63 -6.87 12.36 -6.17
N THR A 64 -7.11 11.80 -7.37
CA THR A 64 -8.47 11.53 -7.85
C THR A 64 -8.84 10.05 -7.62
N PRO A 65 -9.63 9.73 -6.58
CA PRO A 65 -10.05 8.37 -6.31
C PRO A 65 -11.16 7.92 -7.27
N PRO A 66 -11.34 6.59 -7.45
CA PRO A 66 -12.56 6.05 -8.05
C PRO A 66 -13.81 6.41 -7.21
N PRO A 67 -15.03 6.24 -7.77
CA PRO A 67 -16.26 6.40 -7.00
C PRO A 67 -16.24 5.56 -5.73
N ALA A 68 -16.79 6.09 -4.64
CA ALA A 68 -16.84 5.38 -3.38
C ALA A 68 -17.71 4.12 -3.47
N LEU A 69 -17.31 3.09 -2.74
CA LEU A 69 -18.08 1.87 -2.57
C LEU A 69 -19.29 2.12 -1.65
N ASP A 70 -20.41 1.47 -1.93
CA ASP A 70 -21.56 1.47 -1.03
C ASP A 70 -21.28 0.65 0.23
N ASP A 71 -21.85 1.05 1.36
CA ASP A 71 -21.57 0.44 2.67
C ASP A 71 -22.03 -1.02 2.76
N ASP A 72 -23.06 -1.40 2.02
CA ASP A 72 -23.64 -2.75 1.93
C ASP A 72 -22.99 -3.63 0.84
N SER A 73 -21.99 -3.14 0.14
CA SER A 73 -21.26 -3.92 -0.85
C SER A 73 -20.52 -5.09 -0.21
N GLU A 74 -20.45 -6.21 -0.93
CA GLU A 74 -19.63 -7.38 -0.54
C GLU A 74 -18.13 -7.07 -0.37
N PHE A 75 -17.64 -5.98 -0.97
CA PHE A 75 -16.27 -5.51 -0.84
C PHE A 75 -16.07 -4.47 0.27
N SER A 76 -17.13 -4.12 1.00
CA SER A 76 -17.05 -3.20 2.12
C SER A 76 -16.19 -3.78 3.25
N GLN A 77 -15.39 -2.93 3.86
CA GLN A 77 -14.61 -3.27 5.04
C GLN A 77 -15.37 -2.95 6.35
N ILE A 78 -16.54 -2.32 6.25
CA ILE A 78 -17.39 -2.00 7.38
C ILE A 78 -17.95 -3.30 7.96
N GLY A 79 -17.75 -3.52 9.26
CA GLY A 79 -18.18 -4.74 9.94
C GLY A 79 -17.24 -5.94 9.79
N ASP A 80 -16.14 -5.82 9.03
CA ASP A 80 -15.10 -6.83 8.99
C ASP A 80 -14.22 -6.72 10.24
N GLU A 81 -14.04 -7.84 10.96
CA GLU A 81 -13.27 -7.92 12.20
C GLU A 81 -11.84 -7.36 12.05
N ARG A 82 -11.22 -7.52 10.90
CA ARG A 82 -9.87 -7.02 10.62
C ARG A 82 -9.78 -5.49 10.66
N TYR A 83 -10.91 -4.80 10.54
CA TYR A 83 -11.02 -3.33 10.48
C TYR A 83 -11.92 -2.79 11.59
N SER A 84 -12.14 -3.57 12.64
CA SER A 84 -13.02 -3.21 13.77
C SER A 84 -12.65 -1.87 14.41
N ASP A 85 -11.35 -1.56 14.46
CA ASP A 85 -10.83 -0.30 15.01
C ASP A 85 -11.23 0.92 14.18
N LEU A 86 -11.58 0.74 12.91
CA LEU A 86 -11.97 1.81 12.00
C LEU A 86 -13.49 2.02 11.97
N GLY A 87 -14.27 0.99 12.18
CA GLY A 87 -15.71 1.07 12.09
C GLY A 87 -16.17 1.67 10.75
N LYS A 88 -16.89 2.80 10.80
CA LYS A 88 -17.37 3.52 9.60
C LYS A 88 -16.30 4.33 8.86
N ASP A 89 -15.13 4.50 9.48
CA ASP A 89 -13.99 5.22 8.88
C ASP A 89 -13.12 4.30 8.01
N ALA A 90 -13.51 3.04 7.83
CA ALA A 90 -12.86 2.13 6.90
C ALA A 90 -12.89 2.72 5.46
N PRO A 91 -11.77 2.67 4.72
CA PRO A 91 -11.70 3.27 3.39
C PRO A 91 -12.74 2.69 2.44
N ARG A 92 -13.52 3.56 1.79
CA ARG A 92 -14.52 3.21 0.77
C ARG A 92 -14.02 3.46 -0.65
N THR A 93 -12.98 4.24 -0.77
CA THR A 93 -12.20 4.51 -1.99
C THR A 93 -10.92 5.23 -1.64
N GLU A 94 -9.88 5.08 -2.44
CA GLU A 94 -8.61 5.77 -2.23
C GLU A 94 -7.96 6.15 -3.57
N ALA A 95 -7.40 7.36 -3.65
CA ALA A 95 -6.30 7.70 -4.53
C ALA A 95 -4.97 7.42 -3.83
N LEU A 96 -3.84 7.62 -4.50
CA LEU A 96 -2.52 7.42 -3.90
C LEU A 96 -2.29 8.35 -2.69
N LYS A 97 -2.85 9.57 -2.74
CA LYS A 97 -2.79 10.53 -1.64
C LYS A 97 -3.31 9.95 -0.33
N GLN A 98 -4.51 9.36 -0.33
CA GLN A 98 -5.08 8.75 0.88
C GLN A 98 -4.27 7.55 1.38
N VAL A 99 -3.65 6.79 0.45
CA VAL A 99 -2.73 5.71 0.83
C VAL A 99 -1.51 6.28 1.57
N ILE A 100 -0.95 7.40 1.12
CA ILE A 100 0.14 8.09 1.80
C ILE A 100 -0.32 8.57 3.17
N ASP A 101 -1.46 9.25 3.26
CA ASP A 101 -2.01 9.82 4.50
C ASP A 101 -2.16 8.76 5.60
N ARG A 102 -2.56 7.52 5.26
CA ARG A 102 -2.67 6.42 6.22
C ARG A 102 -1.37 5.67 6.49
N LEU A 103 -0.45 5.67 5.52
CA LEU A 103 0.81 4.92 5.63
C LEU A 103 1.84 5.67 6.45
N LEU A 104 1.99 7.00 6.26
CA LEU A 104 3.05 7.77 6.91
C LEU A 104 3.00 7.73 8.44
N PRO A 105 1.85 7.82 9.13
CA PRO A 105 1.82 7.64 10.58
C PRO A 105 2.35 6.28 11.03
N TYR A 106 2.07 5.21 10.26
CA TYR A 106 2.59 3.87 10.56
C TYR A 106 4.10 3.77 10.31
N TRP A 107 4.59 4.43 9.27
CA TRP A 107 6.02 4.55 9.01
C TRP A 107 6.74 5.23 10.19
N GLU A 108 6.23 6.37 10.64
CA GLU A 108 6.83 7.17 11.70
C GLU A 108 6.77 6.48 13.08
N GLU A 109 5.63 5.86 13.40
CA GLU A 109 5.37 5.30 14.73
C GLU A 109 5.88 3.86 14.91
N GLN A 110 5.94 3.07 13.82
CA GLN A 110 6.22 1.64 13.93
C GLN A 110 7.47 1.20 13.17
N ILE A 111 7.73 1.74 11.97
CA ILE A 111 8.86 1.30 11.14
C ILE A 111 10.11 2.08 11.46
N LEU A 112 10.02 3.39 11.52
CA LEU A 112 11.15 4.27 11.78
C LEU A 112 11.84 4.00 13.14
N PRO A 113 11.12 3.73 14.25
CA PRO A 113 11.76 3.33 15.51
C PRO A 113 12.55 2.01 15.41
N ASP A 114 12.06 1.03 14.66
CA ASP A 114 12.79 -0.21 14.45
C ASP A 114 14.09 0.01 13.65
N LEU A 115 14.06 0.88 12.63
CA LEU A 115 15.24 1.29 11.87
C LEU A 115 16.24 2.05 12.76
N LYS A 116 15.78 3.00 13.58
CA LYS A 116 16.62 3.74 14.56
C LYS A 116 17.27 2.82 15.59
N ALA A 117 16.64 1.69 15.89
CA ALA A 117 17.21 0.65 16.75
C ALA A 117 18.23 -0.26 16.02
N GLY A 118 18.59 0.05 14.77
CA GLY A 118 19.55 -0.72 13.98
C GLY A 118 18.99 -2.02 13.40
N LYS A 119 17.67 -2.18 13.34
CA LYS A 119 17.05 -3.40 12.80
C LYS A 119 16.93 -3.31 11.28
N THR A 120 17.04 -4.47 10.63
CA THR A 120 16.60 -4.64 9.24
C THR A 120 15.10 -4.90 9.22
N VAL A 121 14.35 -4.08 8.46
CA VAL A 121 12.88 -4.17 8.37
C VAL A 121 12.49 -4.71 6.99
N LEU A 122 11.73 -5.81 6.96
CA LEU A 122 11.10 -6.34 5.77
C LEU A 122 9.65 -5.89 5.69
N ILE A 123 9.27 -5.23 4.59
CA ILE A 123 7.90 -4.77 4.33
C ILE A 123 7.31 -5.57 3.18
N ALA A 124 6.36 -6.46 3.49
CA ALA A 124 5.56 -7.15 2.48
C ALA A 124 4.22 -6.43 2.32
N ALA A 125 4.04 -5.77 1.19
CA ALA A 125 2.90 -4.92 0.93
C ALA A 125 2.46 -5.00 -0.56
N HIS A 126 2.02 -3.90 -1.16
CA HIS A 126 1.38 -3.91 -2.49
C HIS A 126 1.89 -2.75 -3.35
N GLY A 127 1.60 -2.82 -4.64
CA GLY A 127 2.07 -1.84 -5.61
C GLY A 127 1.81 -0.39 -5.17
N ASN A 128 0.59 -0.03 -4.80
CA ASN A 128 0.29 1.36 -4.43
C ASN A 128 0.80 1.73 -3.03
N SER A 129 0.76 0.83 -2.05
CA SER A 129 1.33 1.13 -0.73
C SER A 129 2.85 1.27 -0.78
N LEU A 130 3.55 0.45 -1.57
CA LEU A 130 4.99 0.60 -1.79
C LEU A 130 5.32 1.86 -2.61
N ARG A 131 4.53 2.21 -3.63
CA ARG A 131 4.69 3.47 -4.36
C ARG A 131 4.53 4.69 -3.45
N ALA A 132 3.57 4.64 -2.51
CA ALA A 132 3.39 5.68 -1.50
C ALA A 132 4.63 5.84 -0.63
N LEU A 133 5.22 4.73 -0.17
CA LEU A 133 6.43 4.75 0.63
C LEU A 133 7.65 5.25 -0.16
N VAL A 134 7.85 4.76 -1.38
CA VAL A 134 8.95 5.18 -2.26
C VAL A 134 8.84 6.67 -2.60
N LYS A 135 7.61 7.16 -2.90
CA LYS A 135 7.39 8.59 -3.10
C LYS A 135 7.87 9.43 -1.92
N HIS A 136 7.57 8.99 -0.70
CA HIS A 136 8.01 9.65 0.52
C HIS A 136 9.53 9.60 0.69
N LEU A 137 10.14 8.43 0.51
CA LEU A 137 11.57 8.22 0.71
C LEU A 137 12.43 8.96 -0.32
N ASP A 138 12.05 8.94 -1.59
CA ASP A 138 12.82 9.50 -2.69
C ASP A 138 12.40 10.94 -3.05
N GLY A 139 11.38 11.50 -2.38
CA GLY A 139 10.88 12.85 -2.66
C GLY A 139 10.30 13.03 -4.05
N ILE A 140 9.68 11.97 -4.62
CA ILE A 140 9.09 12.00 -5.97
C ILE A 140 7.92 12.97 -6.02
N SER A 141 7.80 13.78 -7.09
CA SER A 141 6.70 14.71 -7.28
C SER A 141 5.33 14.02 -7.46
N ASP A 142 4.25 14.77 -7.35
CA ASP A 142 2.90 14.26 -7.59
C ASP A 142 2.68 13.89 -9.07
N GLU A 143 3.36 14.58 -9.97
CA GLU A 143 3.34 14.33 -11.41
C GLU A 143 4.13 13.07 -11.76
N ASP A 144 5.34 12.93 -11.21
CA ASP A 144 6.27 11.86 -11.60
C ASP A 144 5.87 10.50 -11.01
N ILE A 145 5.15 10.48 -9.88
CA ILE A 145 4.75 9.22 -9.22
C ILE A 145 3.88 8.33 -10.11
N ALA A 146 3.15 8.92 -11.07
CA ALA A 146 2.34 8.15 -12.01
C ALA A 146 3.19 7.18 -12.86
N GLY A 147 4.45 7.54 -13.15
CA GLY A 147 5.40 6.74 -13.93
C GLY A 147 6.10 5.64 -13.14
N LEU A 148 6.09 5.69 -11.81
CA LEU A 148 6.80 4.70 -11.00
C LEU A 148 6.11 3.33 -11.10
N ASN A 149 6.88 2.32 -11.47
CA ASN A 149 6.45 0.92 -11.45
C ASN A 149 7.37 0.10 -10.55
N ILE A 150 6.79 -0.65 -9.63
CA ILE A 150 7.51 -1.58 -8.74
C ILE A 150 7.18 -2.99 -9.18
N PRO A 151 8.14 -3.77 -9.69
CA PRO A 151 7.91 -5.13 -10.14
C PRO A 151 7.46 -6.03 -8.99
N THR A 152 6.49 -6.91 -9.24
CA THR A 152 6.02 -7.89 -8.26
C THR A 152 7.06 -9.01 -8.10
N GLY A 153 7.34 -9.38 -6.84
CA GLY A 153 8.22 -10.51 -6.52
C GLY A 153 9.72 -10.19 -6.61
N ILE A 154 10.09 -8.97 -6.91
CA ILE A 154 11.48 -8.51 -6.89
C ILE A 154 11.69 -7.64 -5.65
N PRO A 155 12.60 -7.99 -4.74
CA PRO A 155 12.91 -7.16 -3.58
C PRO A 155 13.45 -5.80 -4.01
N LEU A 156 12.94 -4.73 -3.39
CA LEU A 156 13.50 -3.39 -3.48
C LEU A 156 14.19 -3.09 -2.15
N VAL A 157 15.49 -2.88 -2.18
CA VAL A 157 16.31 -2.66 -0.98
C VAL A 157 16.61 -1.18 -0.84
N TYR A 158 16.40 -0.64 0.36
CA TYR A 158 16.82 0.69 0.75
C TYR A 158 17.90 0.62 1.82
N GLU A 159 19.00 1.30 1.61
CA GLU A 159 19.96 1.61 2.65
C GLU A 159 19.58 2.96 3.26
N ILE A 160 19.32 2.96 4.56
CA ILE A 160 18.89 4.15 5.32
C ILE A 160 20.05 4.61 6.19
N GLY A 161 20.38 5.89 6.09
CA GLY A 161 21.44 6.53 6.86
C GLY A 161 21.05 6.80 8.33
N ASP A 162 22.01 7.24 9.13
CA ASP A 162 21.77 7.61 10.54
C ASP A 162 20.78 8.77 10.69
N ASP A 163 20.66 9.62 9.69
CA ASP A 163 19.66 10.70 9.60
C ASP A 163 18.26 10.21 9.16
N MET A 164 18.08 8.89 9.03
CA MET A 164 16.87 8.23 8.58
C MET A 164 16.43 8.58 7.15
N LYS A 165 17.38 9.03 6.33
CA LYS A 165 17.16 9.26 4.89
C LYS A 165 17.75 8.14 4.04
N PRO A 166 17.18 7.89 2.87
CA PRO A 166 17.76 6.96 1.90
C PRO A 166 19.17 7.40 1.47
N ILE A 167 20.11 6.47 1.54
CA ILE A 167 21.45 6.63 0.94
C ILE A 167 21.41 6.17 -0.50
N ARG A 168 20.79 4.99 -0.73
CA ARG A 168 20.58 4.39 -2.06
C ARG A 168 19.48 3.33 -2.00
N ASN A 169 18.99 2.98 -3.18
CA ASN A 169 18.13 1.81 -3.38
C ASN A 169 18.60 0.97 -4.58
N TYR A 170 18.21 -0.31 -4.61
CA TYR A 170 18.52 -1.27 -5.69
C TYR A 170 17.60 -2.47 -5.64
#